data_0a5235f79ca587c37d59499169d7431e
#
_entry.id   0a5235f79ca587c37d59499169d7431e
#
_cell.length_a   1.000
_cell.length_b   1.000
_cell.length_c   1.000
_cell.angle_alpha   90.00
_cell.angle_beta   90.00
_cell.angle_gamma   90.00
#
_symmetry.space_group_name_H-M   'P 1'
#
loop_
_entity.id
_entity.type
_entity.pdbx_description
1 polymer ?
#
loop_
_entity_poly.entity_id
_entity_poly.type
_entity_poly.pdbx_seq_one_letter_code
_entity_poly.pdbx_strand_id
1 'polypeptide(L)'
;MNYFNEGNKLYNIQDYERAINCYKKSASQKLNEACSYYNCGVCFIKLKNYNAAITMLNKAISIKRESKYYFNLGYCYVMKECLDSALRHFNLAWSMDPNDKDCEKAIDLIISKFHKKAT
;
A
#
# COMPACT_ATOMS: atom_id res chain seq x y z
N MET A 1 -16.12 -15.31 -14.97
CA MET A 1 -15.04 -14.35 -15.23
C MET A 1 -14.08 -14.29 -14.05
N ASN A 2 -12.78 -14.30 -14.32
CA ASN A 2 -11.79 -14.14 -13.27
C ASN A 2 -11.52 -12.63 -13.05
N TYR A 3 -12.17 -12.07 -12.05
CA TYR A 3 -12.07 -10.64 -11.77
C TYR A 3 -10.66 -10.21 -11.34
N PHE A 4 -9.88 -11.10 -10.70
CA PHE A 4 -8.50 -10.78 -10.35
C PHE A 4 -7.64 -10.55 -11.60
N ASN A 5 -7.74 -11.47 -12.56
CA ASN A 5 -7.00 -11.34 -13.82
C ASN A 5 -7.47 -10.15 -14.64
N GLU A 6 -8.78 -9.90 -14.65
CA GLU A 6 -9.34 -8.72 -15.35
C GLU A 6 -8.84 -7.43 -14.70
N GLY A 7 -8.80 -7.38 -13.38
CA GLY A 7 -8.22 -6.24 -12.66
C GLY A 7 -6.77 -5.99 -13.05
N ASN A 8 -5.98 -7.06 -13.15
CA ASN A 8 -4.57 -6.95 -13.56
C ASN A 8 -4.43 -6.38 -14.98
N LYS A 9 -5.28 -6.78 -15.90
CA LYS A 9 -5.27 -6.23 -17.26
C LYS A 9 -5.58 -4.74 -17.26
N LEU A 10 -6.60 -4.35 -16.50
CA LEU A 10 -6.99 -2.95 -16.39
C LEU A 10 -5.92 -2.11 -15.70
N TYR A 11 -5.28 -2.66 -14.68
CA TYR A 11 -4.16 -2.02 -14.02
C TYR A 11 -3.01 -1.75 -15.02
N ASN A 12 -2.70 -2.73 -15.85
CA ASN A 12 -1.60 -2.62 -16.81
C ASN A 12 -1.84 -1.55 -17.87
N ILE A 13 -3.08 -1.28 -18.21
CA ILE A 13 -3.43 -0.16 -19.12
C ILE A 13 -3.75 1.13 -18.36
N GLN A 14 -3.48 1.15 -17.06
CA GLN A 14 -3.67 2.31 -16.19
C GLN A 14 -5.14 2.75 -16.03
N ASP A 15 -6.08 1.83 -16.24
CA ASP A 15 -7.50 2.05 -15.95
C ASP A 15 -7.77 1.67 -14.49
N TYR A 16 -7.28 2.51 -13.58
CA TYR A 16 -7.28 2.21 -12.16
C TYR A 16 -8.69 2.15 -11.57
N GLU A 17 -9.60 2.98 -12.04
CA GLU A 17 -10.98 3.00 -11.54
C GLU A 17 -11.70 1.68 -11.85
N ARG A 18 -11.59 1.18 -13.07
CA ARG A 18 -12.19 -0.10 -13.43
C ARG A 18 -11.46 -1.27 -12.78
N ALA A 19 -10.12 -1.16 -12.63
CA ALA A 19 -9.35 -2.18 -11.94
C ALA A 19 -9.82 -2.32 -10.48
N ILE A 20 -10.08 -1.22 -9.78
CA ILE A 20 -10.60 -1.22 -8.42
C ILE A 20 -11.89 -2.04 -8.33
N ASN A 21 -12.82 -1.81 -9.26
CA ASN A 21 -14.09 -2.54 -9.26
C ASN A 21 -13.87 -4.05 -9.43
N CYS A 22 -12.96 -4.44 -10.31
CA CYS A 22 -12.63 -5.86 -10.51
C CYS A 22 -11.96 -6.46 -9.28
N TYR A 23 -11.02 -5.77 -8.68
CA TYR A 23 -10.36 -6.27 -7.47
C TYR A 23 -11.33 -6.39 -6.29
N LYS A 24 -12.25 -5.45 -6.13
CA LYS A 24 -13.29 -5.55 -5.09
C LYS A 24 -14.18 -6.77 -5.30
N LYS A 25 -14.58 -7.05 -6.54
CA LYS A 25 -15.36 -8.24 -6.86
C LYS A 25 -14.57 -9.52 -6.60
N SER A 26 -13.29 -9.53 -6.98
CA SER A 26 -12.40 -10.65 -6.70
C SER A 26 -12.31 -10.92 -5.20
N ALA A 27 -12.11 -9.89 -4.40
CA ALA A 27 -12.04 -10.01 -2.95
C ALA A 27 -13.35 -10.54 -2.36
N SER A 28 -14.50 -10.06 -2.86
CA SER A 28 -15.81 -10.53 -2.38
C SER A 28 -16.05 -12.00 -2.67
N GLN A 29 -15.43 -12.53 -3.73
CA GLN A 29 -15.47 -13.94 -4.09
C GLN A 29 -14.36 -14.75 -3.39
N LYS A 30 -13.57 -14.10 -2.53
CA LYS A 30 -12.44 -14.69 -1.82
C LYS A 30 -11.37 -15.26 -2.74
N LEU A 31 -11.28 -14.73 -3.95
CA LEU A 31 -10.26 -15.11 -4.92
C LEU A 31 -9.06 -14.18 -4.73
N ASN A 32 -7.91 -14.76 -4.34
CA ASN A 32 -6.70 -13.98 -4.05
C ASN A 32 -7.03 -12.78 -3.15
N GLU A 33 -7.75 -13.05 -2.04
CA GLU A 33 -8.40 -12.01 -1.26
C GLU A 33 -7.43 -10.92 -0.77
N ALA A 34 -6.33 -11.31 -0.12
CA ALA A 34 -5.35 -10.34 0.36
C ALA A 34 -4.72 -9.57 -0.79
N CYS A 35 -4.32 -10.25 -1.86
CA CYS A 35 -3.73 -9.60 -3.04
C CYS A 35 -4.72 -8.66 -3.71
N SER A 36 -6.01 -9.03 -3.75
CA SER A 36 -7.05 -8.19 -4.33
C SER A 36 -7.21 -6.88 -3.57
N TYR A 37 -7.25 -6.94 -2.24
CA TYR A 37 -7.29 -5.74 -1.41
C TYR A 37 -6.01 -4.90 -1.57
N TYR A 38 -4.84 -5.55 -1.59
CA TYR A 38 -3.58 -4.85 -1.79
C TYR A 38 -3.55 -4.12 -3.13
N ASN A 39 -3.89 -4.82 -4.22
CA ASN A 39 -3.90 -4.22 -5.56
C ASN A 39 -4.92 -3.09 -5.67
N CYS A 40 -6.07 -3.24 -4.99
CA CYS A 40 -7.06 -2.18 -4.90
C CYS A 40 -6.45 -0.95 -4.20
N GLY A 41 -5.73 -1.16 -3.10
CA GLY A 41 -5.03 -0.10 -2.39
C GLY A 41 -4.01 0.61 -3.27
N VAL A 42 -3.23 -0.15 -4.04
CA VAL A 42 -2.25 0.43 -4.97
C VAL A 42 -2.94 1.29 -6.03
N CYS A 43 -4.08 0.83 -6.56
CA CYS A 43 -4.87 1.63 -7.50
C CYS A 43 -5.31 2.95 -6.89
N PHE A 44 -5.78 2.94 -5.64
CA PHE A 44 -6.14 4.18 -4.95
C PHE A 44 -4.95 5.11 -4.75
N ILE A 45 -3.76 4.56 -4.49
CA ILE A 45 -2.53 5.36 -4.42
C ILE A 45 -2.28 6.05 -5.78
N LYS A 46 -2.41 5.31 -6.88
CA LYS A 46 -2.25 5.87 -8.23
C LYS A 46 -3.22 7.01 -8.48
N LEU A 47 -4.43 6.94 -7.93
CA LEU A 47 -5.44 7.98 -8.02
C LEU A 47 -5.30 9.04 -6.93
N LYS A 48 -4.27 8.96 -6.09
CA LYS A 48 -3.99 9.89 -4.99
C LYS A 48 -5.10 9.91 -3.93
N ASN A 49 -5.88 8.84 -3.83
CA ASN A 49 -6.88 8.67 -2.78
C ASN A 49 -6.27 7.84 -1.64
N TYR A 50 -5.49 8.50 -0.80
CA TYR A 50 -4.69 7.84 0.22
C TYR A 50 -5.55 7.26 1.35
N ASN A 51 -6.64 7.91 1.71
CA ASN A 51 -7.53 7.39 2.74
C ASN A 51 -8.17 6.07 2.33
N ALA A 52 -8.66 5.97 1.09
CA ALA A 52 -9.21 4.73 0.58
C ALA A 52 -8.13 3.65 0.45
N ALA A 53 -6.92 4.04 0.03
CA ALA A 53 -5.79 3.12 -0.06
C ALA A 53 -5.47 2.51 1.31
N ILE A 54 -5.41 3.33 2.35
CA ILE A 54 -5.15 2.87 3.72
C ILE A 54 -6.20 1.84 4.14
N THR A 55 -7.47 2.09 3.87
CA THR A 55 -8.55 1.17 4.19
C THR A 55 -8.34 -0.19 3.52
N MET A 56 -8.01 -0.19 2.22
CA MET A 56 -7.80 -1.43 1.46
C MET A 56 -6.55 -2.18 1.95
N LEU A 57 -5.47 -1.46 2.21
CA LEU A 57 -4.23 -2.06 2.70
C LEU A 57 -4.44 -2.70 4.09
N ASN A 58 -5.20 -2.06 4.96
CA ASN A 58 -5.52 -2.63 6.27
C ASN A 58 -6.36 -3.89 6.14
N LYS A 59 -7.28 -3.95 5.18
CA LYS A 59 -8.04 -5.17 4.89
C LYS A 59 -7.11 -6.31 4.43
N ALA A 60 -6.15 -6.00 3.56
CA ALA A 60 -5.16 -6.99 3.13
C ALA A 60 -4.36 -7.53 4.33
N ILE A 61 -3.90 -6.65 5.20
CA ILE A 61 -3.12 -7.03 6.39
C ILE A 61 -3.94 -7.91 7.35
N SER A 62 -5.24 -7.66 7.46
CA SER A 62 -6.10 -8.48 8.33
C SER A 62 -6.17 -9.95 7.87
N ILE A 63 -5.87 -10.21 6.60
CA ILE A 63 -5.89 -11.56 6.02
C ILE A 63 -4.49 -12.16 6.03
N LYS A 64 -3.49 -11.39 5.61
CA LYS A 64 -2.11 -11.84 5.51
C LYS A 64 -1.16 -10.66 5.72
N ARG A 65 -0.08 -10.87 6.44
CA ARG A 65 0.92 -9.84 6.67
C ARG A 65 2.06 -10.00 5.68
N GLU A 66 2.33 -8.94 4.92
CA GLU A 66 3.48 -8.88 4.00
C GLU A 66 4.14 -7.53 4.10
N SER A 67 5.47 -7.49 3.93
CA SER A 67 6.24 -6.26 4.05
C SER A 67 5.76 -5.18 3.09
N LYS A 68 5.40 -5.55 1.85
CA LYS A 68 4.94 -4.59 0.85
C LYS A 68 3.63 -3.89 1.23
N TYR A 69 2.78 -4.53 2.04
CA TYR A 69 1.55 -3.91 2.52
C TYR A 69 1.87 -2.78 3.50
N TYR A 70 2.79 -3.04 4.43
CA TYR A 70 3.24 -2.03 5.39
C TYR A 70 4.03 -0.92 4.72
N PHE A 71 4.85 -1.24 3.71
CA PHE A 71 5.59 -0.23 2.95
C PHE A 71 4.63 0.76 2.28
N ASN A 72 3.58 0.25 1.63
CA ASN A 72 2.61 1.11 0.96
C ASN A 72 1.76 1.92 1.96
N LEU A 73 1.49 1.37 3.15
CA LEU A 73 0.88 2.16 4.22
C LEU A 73 1.79 3.31 4.63
N GLY A 74 3.07 3.04 4.81
CA GLY A 74 4.06 4.09 5.10
C GLY A 74 4.04 5.19 4.05
N TYR A 75 4.01 4.80 2.78
CA TYR A 75 3.92 5.77 1.68
C TYR A 75 2.66 6.64 1.78
N CYS A 76 1.51 6.02 2.05
CA CYS A 76 0.25 6.76 2.21
C CYS A 76 0.35 7.80 3.34
N TYR A 77 0.95 7.42 4.46
CA TYR A 77 1.11 8.34 5.59
C TYR A 77 2.10 9.46 5.29
N VAL A 78 3.15 9.19 4.51
CA VAL A 78 4.04 10.26 4.03
C VAL A 78 3.24 11.29 3.21
N MET A 79 2.40 10.81 2.30
CA MET A 79 1.61 11.68 1.44
C MET A 79 0.56 12.47 2.23
N LYS A 80 0.16 11.97 3.40
CA LYS A 80 -0.74 12.67 4.32
C LYS A 80 0.01 13.52 5.35
N GLU A 81 1.32 13.61 5.22
CA GLU A 81 2.19 14.34 6.14
C GLU A 81 2.15 13.82 7.59
N CYS A 82 1.80 12.55 7.77
CA CYS A 82 1.79 11.87 9.07
C CYS A 82 3.10 11.10 9.23
N LEU A 83 4.20 11.80 9.50
CA LEU A 83 5.54 11.22 9.48
C LEU A 83 5.76 10.18 10.58
N ASP A 84 5.16 10.36 11.78
CA ASP A 84 5.27 9.37 12.86
C ASP A 84 4.67 8.04 12.44
N SER A 85 3.47 8.06 11.88
CA SER A 85 2.79 6.86 11.40
C SER A 85 3.55 6.23 10.24
N ALA A 86 4.07 7.06 9.31
CA ALA A 86 4.86 6.59 8.19
C ALA A 86 6.10 5.84 8.66
N LEU A 87 6.84 6.43 9.61
CA LEU A 87 8.05 5.79 10.14
C LEU A 87 7.74 4.45 10.79
N ARG A 88 6.66 4.38 11.58
CA ARG A 88 6.24 3.14 12.23
C ARG A 88 5.97 2.04 11.21
N HIS A 89 5.28 2.35 10.13
CA HIS A 89 4.93 1.36 9.10
C HIS A 89 6.14 0.95 8.27
N PHE A 90 7.04 1.88 7.94
CA PHE A 90 8.28 1.53 7.27
C PHE A 90 9.17 0.66 8.14
N ASN A 91 9.23 0.92 9.46
CA ASN A 91 9.96 0.06 10.38
C ASN A 91 9.38 -1.35 10.43
N LEU A 92 8.05 -1.48 10.42
CA LEU A 92 7.41 -2.79 10.35
C LEU A 92 7.77 -3.52 9.06
N ALA A 93 7.70 -2.83 7.91
CA ALA A 93 8.07 -3.41 6.63
C ALA A 93 9.53 -3.87 6.63
N TRP A 94 10.42 -3.03 7.15
CA TRP A 94 11.85 -3.35 7.21
C TRP A 94 12.14 -4.52 8.14
N SER A 95 11.43 -4.63 9.26
CA SER A 95 11.60 -5.76 10.18
C SER A 95 11.20 -7.09 9.54
N MET A 96 10.28 -7.07 8.58
CA MET A 96 9.84 -8.26 7.87
C MET A 96 10.77 -8.62 6.69
N ASP A 97 11.42 -7.61 6.10
CA ASP A 97 12.36 -7.78 5.00
C ASP A 97 13.54 -6.83 5.19
N PRO A 98 14.52 -7.19 6.04
CA PRO A 98 15.65 -6.30 6.35
C PRO A 98 16.57 -6.01 5.16
N ASN A 99 16.45 -6.77 4.09
CA ASN A 99 17.25 -6.55 2.88
C ASN A 99 16.61 -5.56 1.92
N ASP A 100 15.42 -5.05 2.25
CA ASP A 100 14.72 -4.10 1.40
C ASP A 100 15.37 -2.72 1.52
N LYS A 101 16.11 -2.36 0.48
CA LYS A 101 16.81 -1.07 0.41
C LYS A 101 15.84 0.11 0.34
N ASP A 102 14.67 -0.10 -0.22
CA ASP A 102 13.67 0.96 -0.35
C ASP A 102 13.10 1.33 1.02
N CYS A 103 12.88 0.36 1.90
CA CYS A 103 12.46 0.63 3.27
C CYS A 103 13.52 1.42 4.03
N GLU A 104 14.78 1.01 3.91
CA GLU A 104 15.90 1.69 4.56
C GLU A 104 16.00 3.15 4.11
N LYS A 105 15.92 3.39 2.80
CA LYS A 105 15.97 4.75 2.24
C LYS A 105 14.80 5.59 2.72
N ALA A 106 13.59 5.02 2.77
CA ALA A 106 12.39 5.73 3.23
C ALA A 106 12.54 6.14 4.69
N ILE A 107 13.04 5.25 5.54
CA ILE A 107 13.27 5.53 6.96
C ILE A 107 14.28 6.67 7.11
N ASP A 108 15.40 6.61 6.39
CA ASP A 108 16.45 7.63 6.46
C ASP A 108 15.92 9.00 6.04
N LEU A 109 15.11 9.05 4.98
CA LEU A 109 14.51 10.31 4.52
C LEU A 109 13.58 10.91 5.57
N ILE A 110 12.79 10.10 6.26
CA ILE A 110 11.87 10.57 7.29
C ILE A 110 12.66 11.09 8.49
N ILE A 111 13.66 10.35 8.94
CA ILE A 111 14.52 10.77 10.06
C ILE A 111 15.17 12.10 9.73
N SER A 112 15.67 12.26 8.51
CA SER A 112 16.26 13.52 8.04
C SER A 112 15.25 14.67 8.13
N LYS A 113 14.01 14.45 7.72
CA LYS A 113 12.94 15.48 7.78
C LYS A 113 12.62 15.87 9.22
N PHE A 114 12.53 14.90 10.14
CA PHE A 114 12.32 15.20 11.56
C PHE A 114 13.47 16.02 12.13
N HIS A 115 14.69 15.68 11.78
CA HIS A 115 15.86 16.39 12.25
C HIS A 115 15.84 17.85 11.79
N LYS A 116 15.47 18.09 10.52
CA LYS A 116 15.33 19.45 9.98
C LYS A 116 14.25 20.26 10.70
N LYS A 117 13.12 19.61 11.04
CA LYS A 117 12.03 20.29 11.76
C LYS A 117 12.43 20.65 13.19
N ALA A 118 13.34 19.89 13.81
CA ALA A 118 13.80 20.13 15.16
C ALA A 118 14.79 21.32 15.25
N THR A 119 15.38 21.73 14.14
CA THR A 119 16.31 22.85 14.07
C THR A 119 15.64 24.09 13.52
#